data_b4446a0163ad478ea8d9aa167e5e8967
#
_entry.id   b4446a0163ad478ea8d9aa167e5e8967
#
_cell.length_a   1.000
_cell.length_b   1.000
_cell.length_c   1.000
_cell.angle_alpha   90.00
_cell.angle_beta   90.00
_cell.angle_gamma   90.00
#
_symmetry.space_group_name_H-M   'P 1'
#
loop_
_entity.id
_entity.type
_entity.pdbx_description
1 polymer ?
#
loop_
_entity_poly.entity_id
_entity_poly.type
_entity_poly.pdbx_seq_one_letter_code
_entity_poly.pdbx_strand_id
1 'polypeptide(L)'
;VAGPVTQYRTFAVPVAGGMLHGGVWEPDRPDLTEPETGPTPTVLAVHGITASHLAWQWLADALPGIRIVAPDLRGRGRSGDLPGPTGMARHAEDLAALIAAAGGPFGAAPGPVPVVGHSMGGFVATALTAHRPDLVASLLLVDGGLPFPLPPETTVAQAIDATLGPAAERLTRTFPSREAYQAFWRDHPAFAGHRDDPRLLAFFDHDLDGVEPDLRPSCRPETMLRDAADLYRSPEQTAVLDAVVRAAVPVLFLRAPRDLLDRAGGLYPPELVPALAEALPGLDVREVDHTNHYTVVMTDAGATAVAEALRGQIGLRTG
;
A
#
# COMPACT_ATOMS: atom_id res chain seq x y z
N VAL A 1 16.16 26.51 3.03
CA VAL A 1 15.38 26.14 4.22
C VAL A 1 15.24 24.62 4.15
N ALA A 2 15.92 23.87 5.04
CA ALA A 2 15.71 22.43 5.14
C ALA A 2 14.24 22.21 5.55
N GLY A 3 13.52 21.39 4.76
CA GLY A 3 12.16 20.99 5.12
C GLY A 3 12.15 20.15 6.40
N PRO A 4 11.00 19.97 7.05
CA PRO A 4 10.88 19.15 8.24
C PRO A 4 11.37 17.71 7.94
N VAL A 5 12.31 17.23 8.74
CA VAL A 5 12.89 15.89 8.58
C VAL A 5 12.04 14.93 9.40
N THR A 6 11.25 14.09 8.75
CA THR A 6 10.55 12.98 9.42
C THR A 6 11.57 11.97 9.93
N GLN A 7 11.50 11.63 11.23
CA GLN A 7 12.36 10.60 11.79
C GLN A 7 11.85 9.22 11.39
N TYR A 8 12.63 8.50 10.58
CA TYR A 8 12.31 7.13 10.21
C TYR A 8 12.89 6.13 11.21
N ARG A 9 12.06 5.15 11.61
CA ARG A 9 12.49 3.97 12.39
C ARG A 9 11.74 2.73 11.94
N THR A 10 12.31 1.55 12.18
CA THR A 10 11.63 0.29 11.95
C THR A 10 10.91 -0.20 13.21
N PHE A 11 9.94 -1.09 13.02
CA PHE A 11 9.26 -1.81 14.09
C PHE A 11 9.17 -3.30 13.79
N ALA A 12 8.91 -4.09 14.83
CA ALA A 12 8.50 -5.49 14.75
C ALA A 12 7.42 -5.74 15.80
N VAL A 13 6.27 -6.27 15.39
CA VAL A 13 5.17 -6.60 16.31
C VAL A 13 4.75 -8.05 16.16
N PRO A 14 4.35 -8.72 17.26
CA PRO A 14 3.93 -10.10 17.22
C PRO A 14 2.58 -10.23 16.48
N VAL A 15 2.53 -11.15 15.52
CA VAL A 15 1.33 -11.59 14.82
C VAL A 15 1.29 -13.11 14.82
N ALA A 16 0.21 -13.71 14.32
CA ALA A 16 0.16 -15.16 14.26
C ALA A 16 1.26 -15.73 13.35
N GLY A 17 2.10 -16.56 13.92
CA GLY A 17 3.23 -17.23 13.26
C GLY A 17 4.58 -16.55 13.44
N GLY A 18 4.68 -15.32 13.99
CA GLY A 18 5.96 -14.64 14.18
C GLY A 18 5.85 -13.13 14.33
N MET A 19 6.77 -12.41 13.71
CA MET A 19 6.86 -10.95 13.80
C MET A 19 6.53 -10.30 12.47
N LEU A 20 5.62 -9.33 12.48
CA LEU A 20 5.36 -8.42 11.38
C LEU A 20 6.28 -7.22 11.50
N HIS A 21 7.07 -6.98 10.47
CA HIS A 21 8.01 -5.86 10.39
C HIS A 21 7.44 -4.70 9.60
N GLY A 22 8.03 -3.52 9.73
CA GLY A 22 7.68 -2.36 8.92
C GLY A 22 8.44 -1.11 9.32
N GLY A 23 8.01 0.02 8.77
CA GLY A 23 8.55 1.34 9.02
C GLY A 23 7.55 2.29 9.65
N VAL A 24 8.08 3.23 10.43
CA VAL A 24 7.34 4.37 10.96
C VAL A 24 8.10 5.63 10.62
N TRP A 25 7.39 6.60 10.06
CA TRP A 25 7.86 7.98 9.93
C TRP A 25 7.16 8.81 11.00
N GLU A 26 7.96 9.26 11.98
CA GLU A 26 7.48 10.14 13.05
C GLU A 26 7.49 11.59 12.55
N PRO A 27 6.48 12.40 12.88
CA PRO A 27 6.52 13.82 12.56
C PRO A 27 7.70 14.50 13.23
N ASP A 28 8.37 15.39 12.51
CA ASP A 28 9.38 16.25 13.11
C ASP A 28 8.69 17.23 14.08
N ARG A 29 9.17 17.27 15.30
CA ARG A 29 8.68 18.16 16.35
C ARG A 29 9.82 19.10 16.76
N PRO A 30 9.98 20.23 16.08
CA PRO A 30 11.07 21.16 16.38
C PRO A 30 10.96 21.80 17.77
N ASP A 31 9.80 21.70 18.43
CA ASP A 31 9.54 22.38 19.70
C ASP A 31 9.05 21.40 20.78
N LEU A 32 10.01 20.75 21.46
CA LEU A 32 9.74 19.87 22.62
C LEU A 32 9.33 20.67 23.89
N THR A 33 9.18 21.99 23.79
CA THR A 33 8.88 22.86 24.94
C THR A 33 7.39 22.93 25.26
N GLU A 34 6.51 22.59 24.31
CA GLU A 34 5.07 22.53 24.56
C GLU A 34 4.61 21.10 24.78
N PRO A 35 3.88 20.83 25.88
CA PRO A 35 3.33 19.50 26.13
C PRO A 35 2.29 19.18 25.04
N GLU A 36 2.30 17.95 24.56
CA GLU A 36 1.28 17.47 23.60
C GLU A 36 -0.13 17.68 24.15
N THR A 37 -0.95 18.45 23.47
CA THR A 37 -2.37 18.62 23.83
C THR A 37 -3.28 17.52 23.27
N GLY A 38 -2.70 16.50 22.60
CA GLY A 38 -3.46 15.37 22.02
C GLY A 38 -2.58 14.28 21.41
N PRO A 39 -3.18 13.14 21.02
CA PRO A 39 -2.45 12.06 20.35
C PRO A 39 -1.95 12.53 18.98
N THR A 40 -0.75 12.10 18.59
CA THR A 40 -0.21 12.35 17.24
C THR A 40 -1.13 11.74 16.18
N PRO A 41 -1.63 12.53 15.21
CA PRO A 41 -2.40 11.96 14.11
C PRO A 41 -1.58 10.85 13.41
N THR A 42 -2.16 9.68 13.28
CA THR A 42 -1.46 8.49 12.77
C THR A 42 -2.27 7.85 11.66
N VAL A 43 -1.61 7.50 10.55
CA VAL A 43 -2.17 6.84 9.38
C VAL A 43 -1.53 5.46 9.23
N LEU A 44 -2.34 4.44 8.96
CA LEU A 44 -1.88 3.13 8.50
C LEU A 44 -1.77 3.13 6.98
N ALA A 45 -0.59 2.83 6.44
CA ALA A 45 -0.32 2.80 5.00
C ALA A 45 0.04 1.38 4.53
N VAL A 46 -0.74 0.83 3.61
CA VAL A 46 -0.67 -0.59 3.18
C VAL A 46 -0.24 -0.68 1.73
N HIS A 47 0.90 -1.33 1.48
CA HIS A 47 1.54 -1.41 0.17
C HIS A 47 0.95 -2.47 -0.77
N GLY A 48 1.35 -2.41 -2.07
CA GLY A 48 0.93 -3.32 -3.13
C GLY A 48 1.57 -4.71 -3.09
N ILE A 49 1.21 -5.56 -4.05
CA ILE A 49 1.43 -7.02 -4.05
C ILE A 49 2.90 -7.46 -4.02
N THR A 50 3.80 -6.72 -4.67
CA THR A 50 5.25 -7.00 -4.68
C THR A 50 6.06 -5.82 -4.17
N ALA A 51 5.45 -4.97 -3.31
CA ALA A 51 6.06 -3.80 -2.74
C ALA A 51 6.51 -4.03 -1.28
N SER A 52 6.90 -2.98 -0.61
CA SER A 52 7.28 -2.93 0.79
C SER A 52 6.80 -1.63 1.44
N HIS A 53 6.98 -1.48 2.75
CA HIS A 53 6.65 -0.24 3.46
C HIS A 53 7.35 0.99 2.87
N LEU A 54 8.53 0.84 2.25
CA LEU A 54 9.28 1.96 1.65
C LEU A 54 8.56 2.61 0.45
N ALA A 55 7.51 2.02 -0.10
CA ALA A 55 6.64 2.68 -1.07
C ALA A 55 5.99 3.97 -0.53
N TRP A 56 5.96 4.14 0.78
CA TRP A 56 5.30 5.25 1.45
C TRP A 56 6.22 6.40 1.88
N GLN A 57 7.50 6.37 1.48
CA GLN A 57 8.46 7.42 1.79
C GLN A 57 8.01 8.80 1.28
N TRP A 58 7.52 8.86 0.04
CA TRP A 58 7.03 10.09 -0.57
C TRP A 58 5.81 10.65 0.17
N LEU A 59 4.92 9.78 0.65
CA LEU A 59 3.77 10.20 1.45
C LEU A 59 4.23 10.78 2.80
N ALA A 60 5.22 10.16 3.44
CA ALA A 60 5.77 10.66 4.69
C ALA A 60 6.39 12.07 4.51
N ASP A 61 7.12 12.28 3.41
CA ASP A 61 7.66 13.60 3.06
C ASP A 61 6.54 14.64 2.79
N ALA A 62 5.42 14.20 2.18
CA ALA A 62 4.28 15.07 1.87
C ALA A 62 3.38 15.35 3.10
N LEU A 63 3.51 14.58 4.19
CA LEU A 63 2.70 14.69 5.42
C LEU A 63 3.56 14.86 6.69
N PRO A 64 4.41 15.89 6.79
CA PRO A 64 5.41 16.00 7.87
C PRO A 64 4.82 16.11 9.29
N GLY A 65 3.55 16.47 9.44
CA GLY A 65 2.87 16.57 10.75
C GLY A 65 2.12 15.30 11.17
N ILE A 66 2.21 14.21 10.40
CA ILE A 66 1.43 12.99 10.61
C ILE A 66 2.38 11.80 10.74
N ARG A 67 2.13 10.95 11.73
CA ARG A 67 2.83 9.66 11.83
C ARG A 67 2.31 8.72 10.74
N ILE A 68 3.20 8.18 9.92
CA ILE A 68 2.88 7.12 8.94
C ILE A 68 3.40 5.80 9.48
N VAL A 69 2.52 4.83 9.66
CA VAL A 69 2.86 3.45 10.04
C VAL A 69 2.62 2.56 8.84
N ALA A 70 3.66 1.91 8.33
CA ALA A 70 3.55 1.04 7.16
C ALA A 70 4.21 -0.32 7.45
N PRO A 71 3.45 -1.43 7.48
CA PRO A 71 4.04 -2.76 7.59
C PRO A 71 4.60 -3.24 6.25
N ASP A 72 5.59 -4.15 6.30
CA ASP A 72 5.84 -5.11 5.24
C ASP A 72 4.83 -6.24 5.40
N LEU A 73 3.93 -6.40 4.45
CA LEU A 73 2.92 -7.46 4.52
C LEU A 73 3.58 -8.84 4.53
N ARG A 74 2.95 -9.82 5.16
CA ARG A 74 3.39 -11.22 5.19
C ARG A 74 3.86 -11.70 3.83
N GLY A 75 5.07 -12.29 3.76
CA GLY A 75 5.70 -12.75 2.53
C GLY A 75 6.38 -11.65 1.71
N ARG A 76 6.58 -10.43 2.24
CA ARG A 76 7.26 -9.29 1.59
C ARG A 76 8.23 -8.60 2.54
N GLY A 77 9.21 -7.95 1.97
CA GLY A 77 10.19 -7.16 2.71
C GLY A 77 10.78 -7.93 3.89
N ARG A 78 10.84 -7.32 5.06
CA ARG A 78 11.35 -7.95 6.29
C ARG A 78 10.37 -8.92 6.96
N SER A 79 9.14 -9.03 6.43
CA SER A 79 8.16 -10.06 6.78
C SER A 79 8.14 -11.22 5.75
N GLY A 80 9.16 -11.31 4.89
CA GLY A 80 9.27 -12.31 3.81
C GLY A 80 9.15 -13.75 4.29
N ASP A 81 9.77 -14.07 5.42
CA ASP A 81 9.79 -15.41 6.00
C ASP A 81 8.70 -15.65 7.05
N LEU A 82 7.76 -14.72 7.25
CA LEU A 82 6.64 -14.90 8.17
C LEU A 82 5.72 -16.04 7.70
N PRO A 83 5.68 -17.19 8.39
CA PRO A 83 5.01 -18.40 7.93
C PRO A 83 3.49 -18.31 8.03
N GLY A 84 2.81 -19.22 7.34
CA GLY A 84 1.36 -19.41 7.40
C GLY A 84 0.64 -19.04 6.11
N PRO A 85 -0.68 -19.12 6.11
CA PRO A 85 -1.47 -18.75 4.95
C PRO A 85 -1.34 -17.25 4.66
N THR A 86 -1.59 -16.86 3.41
CA THR A 86 -1.74 -15.48 2.94
C THR A 86 -3.15 -15.26 2.42
N GLY A 87 -3.41 -14.12 1.83
CA GLY A 87 -4.73 -13.72 1.36
C GLY A 87 -5.25 -12.50 2.10
N MET A 88 -6.25 -11.81 1.53
CA MET A 88 -6.70 -10.51 2.02
C MET A 88 -7.20 -10.55 3.47
N ALA A 89 -7.95 -11.58 3.85
CA ALA A 89 -8.43 -11.76 5.23
C ALA A 89 -7.26 -11.93 6.22
N ARG A 90 -6.25 -12.72 5.83
CA ARG A 90 -5.08 -12.95 6.71
C ARG A 90 -4.25 -11.69 6.90
N HIS A 91 -4.01 -10.95 5.83
CA HIS A 91 -3.34 -9.66 5.94
C HIS A 91 -4.14 -8.68 6.81
N ALA A 92 -5.47 -8.66 6.70
CA ALA A 92 -6.34 -7.84 7.55
C ALA A 92 -6.23 -8.21 9.04
N GLU A 93 -6.14 -9.51 9.37
CA GLU A 93 -5.87 -9.97 10.75
C GLU A 93 -4.52 -9.49 11.28
N ASP A 94 -3.47 -9.57 10.46
CA ASP A 94 -2.13 -9.08 10.82
C ASP A 94 -2.15 -7.55 11.05
N LEU A 95 -2.88 -6.77 10.23
CA LEU A 95 -3.05 -5.33 10.44
C LEU A 95 -3.84 -5.01 11.71
N ALA A 96 -4.90 -5.77 12.00
CA ALA A 96 -5.66 -5.60 13.24
C ALA A 96 -4.77 -5.87 14.47
N ALA A 97 -3.92 -6.90 14.42
CA ALA A 97 -2.94 -7.19 15.46
C ALA A 97 -1.89 -6.07 15.60
N LEU A 98 -1.41 -5.52 14.47
CA LEU A 98 -0.49 -4.39 14.45
C LEU A 98 -1.08 -3.15 15.14
N ILE A 99 -2.32 -2.79 14.83
CA ILE A 99 -3.01 -1.65 15.44
C ILE A 99 -3.17 -1.88 16.96
N ALA A 100 -3.54 -3.10 17.37
CA ALA A 100 -3.80 -3.45 18.77
C ALA A 100 -2.53 -3.74 19.59
N ALA A 101 -1.35 -3.78 18.99
CA ALA A 101 -0.10 -4.18 19.66
C ALA A 101 0.28 -3.22 20.79
N ALA A 102 0.32 -3.73 22.02
CA ALA A 102 0.77 -2.96 23.18
C ALA A 102 2.24 -2.54 23.00
N GLY A 103 2.54 -1.24 23.15
CA GLY A 103 3.85 -0.67 22.87
C GLY A 103 4.24 -0.67 21.38
N GLY A 104 3.32 -0.98 20.49
CA GLY A 104 3.48 -0.90 19.05
C GLY A 104 3.45 0.55 18.53
N PRO A 105 3.55 0.72 17.19
CA PRO A 105 3.71 2.04 16.59
C PRO A 105 2.46 2.93 16.69
N PHE A 106 1.29 2.39 17.05
CA PHE A 106 0.06 3.16 17.27
C PHE A 106 -0.11 3.66 18.71
N GLY A 107 0.75 3.24 19.64
CA GLY A 107 0.66 3.60 21.04
C GLY A 107 -0.34 2.73 21.84
N ALA A 108 -0.65 3.15 23.08
CA ALA A 108 -1.56 2.44 23.95
C ALA A 108 -3.02 2.83 23.62
N ALA A 109 -3.85 1.87 23.23
CA ALA A 109 -5.26 2.03 22.92
C ALA A 109 -5.55 3.10 21.83
N PRO A 110 -5.08 2.91 20.59
CA PRO A 110 -5.45 3.79 19.50
C PRO A 110 -6.97 3.70 19.25
N GLY A 111 -7.59 4.86 18.97
CA GLY A 111 -8.93 4.90 18.39
C GLY A 111 -8.91 4.38 16.93
N PRO A 112 -10.05 4.47 16.21
CA PRO A 112 -10.06 4.19 14.78
C PRO A 112 -9.03 5.04 14.05
N VAL A 113 -8.28 4.45 13.12
CA VAL A 113 -7.22 5.13 12.37
C VAL A 113 -7.61 5.30 10.89
N PRO A 114 -7.20 6.40 10.23
CA PRO A 114 -7.25 6.49 8.78
C PRO A 114 -6.36 5.42 8.15
N VAL A 115 -6.86 4.74 7.11
CA VAL A 115 -6.13 3.70 6.39
C VAL A 115 -6.00 4.09 4.93
N VAL A 116 -4.77 4.09 4.40
CA VAL A 116 -4.50 4.22 2.98
C VAL A 116 -3.93 2.92 2.43
N GLY A 117 -4.50 2.41 1.35
CA GLY A 117 -4.03 1.19 0.69
C GLY A 117 -3.79 1.39 -0.79
N HIS A 118 -2.61 0.99 -1.28
CA HIS A 118 -2.25 1.03 -2.68
C HIS A 118 -2.36 -0.36 -3.31
N SER A 119 -2.98 -0.46 -4.49
CA SER A 119 -3.05 -1.72 -5.24
C SER A 119 -3.66 -2.84 -4.38
N MET A 120 -2.98 -3.99 -4.23
CA MET A 120 -3.37 -5.06 -3.29
C MET A 120 -3.61 -4.53 -1.87
N GLY A 121 -2.82 -3.55 -1.41
CA GLY A 121 -3.00 -2.94 -0.09
C GLY A 121 -4.38 -2.28 0.09
N GLY A 122 -5.01 -1.82 -1.00
CA GLY A 122 -6.40 -1.38 -0.99
C GLY A 122 -7.37 -2.51 -0.68
N PHE A 123 -7.18 -3.70 -1.25
CA PHE A 123 -8.00 -4.89 -0.95
C PHE A 123 -7.78 -5.38 0.49
N VAL A 124 -6.56 -5.31 1.00
CA VAL A 124 -6.29 -5.62 2.42
C VAL A 124 -6.98 -4.60 3.34
N ALA A 125 -6.97 -3.31 2.98
CA ALA A 125 -7.62 -2.26 3.74
C ALA A 125 -9.15 -2.38 3.72
N THR A 126 -9.77 -2.76 2.59
CA THR A 126 -11.21 -3.06 2.53
C THR A 126 -11.55 -4.30 3.37
N ALA A 127 -10.73 -5.35 3.33
CA ALA A 127 -10.90 -6.53 4.17
C ALA A 127 -10.79 -6.20 5.67
N LEU A 128 -9.81 -5.38 6.08
CA LEU A 128 -9.70 -4.89 7.45
C LEU A 128 -10.96 -4.13 7.87
N THR A 129 -11.45 -3.21 7.03
CA THR A 129 -12.67 -2.44 7.30
C THR A 129 -13.90 -3.33 7.43
N ALA A 130 -14.03 -4.36 6.59
CA ALA A 130 -15.12 -5.31 6.65
C ALA A 130 -15.13 -6.15 7.93
N HIS A 131 -13.95 -6.57 8.41
CA HIS A 131 -13.81 -7.43 9.59
C HIS A 131 -13.70 -6.66 10.90
N ARG A 132 -13.11 -5.47 10.90
CA ARG A 132 -12.84 -4.63 12.07
C ARG A 132 -13.13 -3.15 11.80
N PRO A 133 -14.39 -2.80 11.51
CA PRO A 133 -14.77 -1.41 11.25
C PRO A 133 -14.48 -0.49 12.44
N ASP A 134 -14.41 -1.02 13.64
CA ASP A 134 -14.05 -0.32 14.88
C ASP A 134 -12.62 0.21 14.88
N LEU A 135 -11.74 -0.30 14.01
CA LEU A 135 -10.35 0.12 13.88
C LEU A 135 -10.10 1.14 12.75
N VAL A 136 -11.09 1.40 11.89
CA VAL A 136 -10.91 2.20 10.67
C VAL A 136 -11.75 3.47 10.72
N ALA A 137 -11.10 4.64 10.75
CA ALA A 137 -11.75 5.94 10.76
C ALA A 137 -12.19 6.40 9.36
N SER A 138 -11.35 6.16 8.37
CA SER A 138 -11.60 6.43 6.95
C SER A 138 -10.73 5.53 6.07
N LEU A 139 -11.14 5.33 4.83
CA LEU A 139 -10.48 4.47 3.86
C LEU A 139 -10.12 5.26 2.61
N LEU A 140 -8.83 5.38 2.33
CA LEU A 140 -8.30 5.92 1.08
C LEU A 140 -7.75 4.77 0.23
N LEU A 141 -8.39 4.50 -0.87
CA LEU A 141 -8.00 3.49 -1.84
C LEU A 141 -7.21 4.15 -2.97
N VAL A 142 -6.00 3.70 -3.23
CA VAL A 142 -5.14 4.23 -4.28
C VAL A 142 -4.89 3.15 -5.32
N ASP A 143 -5.52 3.31 -6.45
CA ASP A 143 -5.42 2.44 -7.64
C ASP A 143 -5.53 0.93 -7.30
N GLY A 144 -6.45 0.59 -6.38
CA GLY A 144 -6.70 -0.76 -5.90
C GLY A 144 -7.75 -0.82 -4.80
N GLY A 145 -8.20 -2.03 -4.43
CA GLY A 145 -9.17 -2.23 -3.34
C GLY A 145 -10.63 -2.32 -3.77
N LEU A 146 -10.90 -2.13 -5.04
CA LEU A 146 -12.22 -2.33 -5.66
C LEU A 146 -12.18 -3.50 -6.65
N PRO A 147 -13.30 -4.20 -6.89
CA PRO A 147 -13.32 -5.38 -7.74
C PRO A 147 -12.81 -5.11 -9.15
N PHE A 148 -12.00 -6.03 -9.65
CA PHE A 148 -11.68 -6.09 -11.06
C PHE A 148 -12.70 -6.98 -11.78
N PRO A 149 -13.47 -6.45 -12.74
CA PRO A 149 -14.33 -7.31 -13.56
C PRO A 149 -13.44 -8.22 -14.42
N LEU A 150 -13.69 -9.53 -14.32
CA LEU A 150 -13.09 -10.47 -15.26
C LEU A 150 -13.92 -10.43 -16.56
N PRO A 151 -13.27 -10.21 -17.72
CA PRO A 151 -13.97 -10.36 -19.00
C PRO A 151 -14.58 -11.78 -19.11
N PRO A 152 -15.74 -11.92 -19.76
CA PRO A 152 -16.31 -13.23 -20.06
C PRO A 152 -15.23 -14.16 -20.67
N GLU A 153 -15.18 -15.42 -20.25
CA GLU A 153 -14.23 -16.42 -20.74
C GLU A 153 -12.76 -16.24 -20.31
N THR A 154 -12.43 -15.19 -19.52
CA THR A 154 -11.09 -15.03 -18.93
C THR A 154 -11.00 -15.73 -17.59
N THR A 155 -10.08 -16.67 -17.47
CA THR A 155 -9.80 -17.33 -16.19
C THR A 155 -8.99 -16.41 -15.28
N VAL A 156 -9.09 -16.64 -13.96
CA VAL A 156 -8.26 -15.91 -12.97
C VAL A 156 -6.76 -16.04 -13.29
N ALA A 157 -6.31 -17.23 -13.69
CA ALA A 157 -4.91 -17.46 -14.06
C ALA A 157 -4.47 -16.59 -15.25
N GLN A 158 -5.30 -16.47 -16.28
CA GLN A 158 -5.04 -15.60 -17.44
C GLN A 158 -5.02 -14.13 -17.05
N ALA A 159 -5.91 -13.69 -16.17
CA ALA A 159 -5.94 -12.32 -15.67
C ALA A 159 -4.67 -11.98 -14.85
N ILE A 160 -4.25 -12.90 -13.98
CA ILE A 160 -3.00 -12.76 -13.22
C ILE A 160 -1.79 -12.66 -14.15
N ASP A 161 -1.69 -13.56 -15.14
CA ASP A 161 -0.59 -13.57 -16.10
C ASP A 161 -0.53 -12.26 -16.92
N ALA A 162 -1.67 -11.80 -17.41
CA ALA A 162 -1.77 -10.55 -18.16
C ALA A 162 -1.38 -9.30 -17.34
N THR A 163 -1.68 -9.28 -16.03
CA THR A 163 -1.47 -8.13 -15.16
C THR A 163 -0.14 -8.19 -14.43
N LEU A 164 0.23 -9.37 -13.93
CA LEU A 164 1.37 -9.57 -13.01
C LEU A 164 2.46 -10.48 -13.59
N GLY A 165 2.31 -10.99 -14.82
CA GLY A 165 3.29 -11.89 -15.45
C GLY A 165 4.74 -11.36 -15.40
N PRO A 166 5.03 -10.10 -15.81
CA PRO A 166 6.36 -9.51 -15.69
C PRO A 166 6.87 -9.43 -14.24
N ALA A 167 6.00 -9.14 -13.27
CA ALA A 167 6.36 -9.14 -11.86
C ALA A 167 6.65 -10.56 -11.35
N ALA A 168 5.85 -11.54 -11.75
CA ALA A 168 6.06 -12.96 -11.42
C ALA A 168 7.40 -13.46 -11.97
N GLU A 169 7.73 -13.14 -13.22
CA GLU A 169 9.03 -13.48 -13.82
C GLU A 169 10.19 -12.89 -13.01
N ARG A 170 10.12 -11.61 -12.62
CA ARG A 170 11.14 -10.97 -11.77
C ARG A 170 11.39 -11.74 -10.48
N LEU A 171 10.34 -12.20 -9.81
CA LEU A 171 10.44 -12.92 -8.54
C LEU A 171 11.18 -14.27 -8.64
N THR A 172 11.33 -14.83 -9.82
CA THR A 172 12.08 -16.07 -10.05
C THR A 172 13.55 -15.84 -10.37
N ARG A 173 13.97 -14.58 -10.57
CA ARG A 173 15.33 -14.22 -10.98
C ARG A 173 16.29 -14.11 -9.79
N THR A 174 17.57 -14.35 -10.08
CA THR A 174 18.70 -14.06 -9.20
C THR A 174 19.51 -12.91 -9.78
N PHE A 175 20.00 -12.03 -8.93
CA PHE A 175 20.76 -10.85 -9.33
C PHE A 175 22.15 -10.88 -8.70
N PRO A 176 23.23 -10.64 -9.49
CA PRO A 176 24.60 -10.73 -8.99
C PRO A 176 24.98 -9.58 -8.05
N SER A 177 24.30 -8.44 -8.12
CA SER A 177 24.51 -7.29 -7.23
C SER A 177 23.26 -6.43 -7.10
N ARG A 178 23.27 -5.49 -6.14
CA ARG A 178 22.22 -4.46 -5.99
C ARG A 178 22.13 -3.58 -7.22
N GLU A 179 23.25 -3.19 -7.79
CA GLU A 179 23.29 -2.37 -8.99
C GLU A 179 22.65 -3.09 -10.20
N ALA A 180 22.82 -4.40 -10.31
CA ALA A 180 22.15 -5.19 -11.35
C ALA A 180 20.63 -5.21 -11.18
N TYR A 181 20.14 -5.28 -9.94
CA TYR A 181 18.71 -5.17 -9.65
C TYR A 181 18.16 -3.76 -9.91
N GLN A 182 18.87 -2.73 -9.49
CA GLN A 182 18.51 -1.35 -9.79
C GLN A 182 18.52 -1.08 -11.31
N ALA A 183 19.49 -1.63 -12.05
CA ALA A 183 19.54 -1.51 -13.51
C ALA A 183 18.31 -2.17 -14.18
N PHE A 184 17.88 -3.33 -13.70
CA PHE A 184 16.64 -3.97 -14.15
C PHE A 184 15.42 -3.03 -14.00
N TRP A 185 15.30 -2.33 -12.88
CA TRP A 185 14.21 -1.39 -12.64
C TRP A 185 14.34 -0.09 -13.43
N ARG A 186 15.55 0.37 -13.74
CA ARG A 186 15.78 1.56 -14.59
C ARG A 186 15.19 1.41 -15.99
N ASP A 187 15.12 0.20 -16.50
CA ASP A 187 14.52 -0.10 -17.80
C ASP A 187 13.01 -0.27 -17.75
N HIS A 188 12.41 -0.29 -16.55
CA HIS A 188 10.98 -0.43 -16.40
C HIS A 188 10.24 0.85 -16.82
N PRO A 189 9.26 0.78 -17.76
CA PRO A 189 8.63 1.96 -18.33
C PRO A 189 7.92 2.85 -17.30
N ALA A 190 7.39 2.27 -16.23
CA ALA A 190 6.70 3.02 -15.18
C ALA A 190 7.57 4.06 -14.47
N PHE A 191 8.88 3.89 -14.45
CA PHE A 191 9.82 4.79 -13.77
C PHE A 191 10.64 5.66 -14.73
N ALA A 192 10.22 5.77 -16.01
CA ALA A 192 10.86 6.61 -17.01
C ALA A 192 10.89 8.06 -16.56
N GLY A 193 11.82 8.73 -16.18
CA GLY A 193 11.87 10.10 -15.65
C GLY A 193 12.13 10.18 -14.14
N HIS A 194 12.12 9.05 -13.42
CA HIS A 194 12.34 9.01 -11.97
C HIS A 194 13.51 8.10 -11.56
N ARG A 195 14.31 7.65 -12.50
CA ARG A 195 15.33 6.58 -12.39
C ARG A 195 16.43 6.82 -11.35
N ASP A 196 16.70 8.07 -11.03
CA ASP A 196 17.77 8.48 -10.12
C ASP A 196 17.26 9.01 -8.78
N ASP A 197 15.95 8.85 -8.48
CA ASP A 197 15.43 9.20 -7.15
C ASP A 197 16.03 8.24 -6.10
N PRO A 198 16.76 8.77 -5.09
CA PRO A 198 17.40 7.93 -4.07
C PRO A 198 16.40 7.11 -3.27
N ARG A 199 15.14 7.56 -3.15
CA ARG A 199 14.07 6.81 -2.48
C ARG A 199 13.67 5.57 -3.28
N LEU A 200 13.65 5.63 -4.63
CA LEU A 200 13.46 4.46 -5.48
C LEU A 200 14.59 3.46 -5.33
N LEU A 201 15.84 3.91 -5.29
CA LEU A 201 16.99 3.02 -5.08
C LEU A 201 16.91 2.32 -3.73
N ALA A 202 16.55 3.06 -2.65
CA ALA A 202 16.35 2.48 -1.32
C ALA A 202 15.19 1.45 -1.30
N PHE A 203 14.09 1.74 -2.01
CA PHE A 203 12.96 0.83 -2.16
C PHE A 203 13.36 -0.46 -2.88
N PHE A 204 14.11 -0.38 -3.98
CA PHE A 204 14.62 -1.55 -4.71
C PHE A 204 15.60 -2.37 -3.85
N ASP A 205 16.51 -1.71 -3.13
CA ASP A 205 17.46 -2.39 -2.26
C ASP A 205 16.80 -3.12 -1.09
N HIS A 206 15.70 -2.57 -0.58
CA HIS A 206 14.92 -3.20 0.48
C HIS A 206 14.19 -4.47 0.02
N ASP A 207 13.85 -4.55 -1.26
CA ASP A 207 13.21 -5.73 -1.86
C ASP A 207 14.18 -6.92 -2.04
N LEU A 208 15.44 -6.80 -1.68
CA LEU A 208 16.45 -7.86 -1.89
C LEU A 208 16.76 -8.61 -0.59
N ASP A 209 16.71 -9.95 -0.72
CA ASP A 209 17.22 -10.92 0.24
C ASP A 209 18.47 -11.63 -0.30
N GLY A 210 19.25 -12.22 0.61
CA GLY A 210 20.45 -12.99 0.26
C GLY A 210 21.72 -12.17 0.33
N VAL A 211 22.78 -12.71 -0.25
CA VAL A 211 24.12 -12.07 -0.34
C VAL A 211 24.60 -12.17 -1.77
N GLU A 212 25.37 -11.19 -2.19
CA GLU A 212 25.99 -11.20 -3.51
C GLU A 212 26.91 -12.44 -3.66
N PRO A 213 26.89 -13.12 -4.80
CA PRO A 213 26.21 -12.77 -6.06
C PRO A 213 24.79 -13.36 -6.23
N ASP A 214 24.13 -13.83 -5.19
CA ASP A 214 22.87 -14.57 -5.23
C ASP A 214 21.70 -13.81 -4.59
N LEU A 215 21.56 -12.53 -4.91
CA LEU A 215 20.44 -11.72 -4.42
C LEU A 215 19.13 -12.11 -5.11
N ARG A 216 18.01 -12.10 -4.36
CA ARG A 216 16.67 -12.41 -4.86
C ARG A 216 15.65 -11.43 -4.30
N PRO A 217 14.54 -11.15 -5.04
CA PRO A 217 13.44 -10.40 -4.48
C PRO A 217 12.88 -11.06 -3.20
N SER A 218 12.56 -10.27 -2.20
CA SER A 218 12.06 -10.72 -0.89
C SER A 218 10.65 -11.32 -0.97
N CYS A 219 9.84 -10.83 -1.93
CA CYS A 219 8.50 -11.38 -2.17
C CYS A 219 8.59 -12.80 -2.73
N ARG A 220 7.95 -13.75 -2.07
CA ARG A 220 7.92 -15.15 -2.52
C ARG A 220 6.90 -15.34 -3.65
N PRO A 221 7.27 -16.00 -4.79
CA PRO A 221 6.36 -16.21 -5.93
C PRO A 221 5.04 -16.87 -5.53
N GLU A 222 5.09 -17.89 -4.68
CA GLU A 222 3.90 -18.63 -4.24
C GLU A 222 2.95 -17.76 -3.42
N THR A 223 3.52 -16.89 -2.58
CA THR A 223 2.75 -15.92 -1.77
C THR A 223 2.07 -14.90 -2.68
N MET A 224 2.81 -14.35 -3.65
CA MET A 224 2.27 -13.42 -4.64
C MET A 224 1.13 -14.04 -5.44
N LEU A 225 1.28 -15.27 -5.94
CA LEU A 225 0.25 -15.95 -6.72
C LEU A 225 -1.02 -16.24 -5.91
N ARG A 226 -0.88 -16.64 -4.64
CA ARG A 226 -2.05 -16.87 -3.75
C ARG A 226 -2.82 -15.59 -3.51
N ASP A 227 -2.11 -14.50 -3.18
CA ASP A 227 -2.73 -13.20 -2.93
C ASP A 227 -3.36 -12.64 -4.21
N ALA A 228 -2.69 -12.80 -5.37
CA ALA A 228 -3.24 -12.40 -6.66
C ALA A 228 -4.56 -13.11 -6.99
N ALA A 229 -4.67 -14.40 -6.66
CA ALA A 229 -5.91 -15.15 -6.86
C ALA A 229 -7.07 -14.59 -6.02
N ASP A 230 -6.79 -14.07 -4.82
CA ASP A 230 -7.81 -13.44 -3.96
C ASP A 230 -8.33 -12.12 -4.54
N LEU A 231 -7.53 -11.39 -5.33
CA LEU A 231 -7.97 -10.13 -5.96
C LEU A 231 -9.08 -10.34 -7.01
N TYR A 232 -9.23 -11.54 -7.53
CA TYR A 232 -10.21 -11.89 -8.56
C TYR A 232 -11.36 -12.79 -8.05
N ARG A 233 -11.50 -12.96 -6.73
CA ARG A 233 -12.59 -13.76 -6.14
C ARG A 233 -13.85 -12.92 -5.96
N SER A 234 -14.62 -12.77 -7.03
CA SER A 234 -15.77 -11.88 -7.09
C SER A 234 -16.82 -12.05 -5.98
N PRO A 235 -17.24 -13.26 -5.56
CA PRO A 235 -18.24 -13.40 -4.48
C PRO A 235 -17.74 -12.88 -3.13
N GLU A 236 -16.49 -13.23 -2.78
CA GLU A 236 -15.87 -12.77 -1.54
C GLU A 236 -15.65 -11.26 -1.53
N GLN A 237 -15.23 -10.68 -2.64
CA GLN A 237 -15.05 -9.24 -2.79
C GLN A 237 -16.37 -8.49 -2.68
N THR A 238 -17.45 -9.00 -3.29
CA THR A 238 -18.79 -8.42 -3.14
C THR A 238 -19.21 -8.40 -1.67
N ALA A 239 -19.04 -9.50 -0.95
CA ALA A 239 -19.37 -9.59 0.47
C ALA A 239 -18.53 -8.61 1.33
N VAL A 240 -17.25 -8.39 0.98
CA VAL A 240 -16.38 -7.42 1.63
C VAL A 240 -16.89 -5.99 1.39
N LEU A 241 -17.24 -5.62 0.15
CA LEU A 241 -17.80 -4.30 -0.14
C LEU A 241 -19.12 -4.06 0.55
N ASP A 242 -20.03 -5.04 0.57
CA ASP A 242 -21.28 -4.95 1.34
C ASP A 242 -21.03 -4.68 2.82
N ALA A 243 -20.00 -5.28 3.39
CA ALA A 243 -19.60 -5.04 4.77
C ALA A 243 -19.03 -3.63 4.97
N VAL A 244 -18.22 -3.12 4.03
CA VAL A 244 -17.70 -1.73 4.04
C VAL A 244 -18.87 -0.73 3.97
N VAL A 245 -19.85 -0.96 3.09
CA VAL A 245 -21.07 -0.13 3.01
C VAL A 245 -21.80 -0.13 4.35
N ARG A 246 -22.01 -1.29 4.95
CA ARG A 246 -22.69 -1.39 6.28
C ARG A 246 -21.90 -0.71 7.41
N ALA A 247 -20.58 -0.71 7.32
CA ALA A 247 -19.72 -0.05 8.30
C ALA A 247 -19.80 1.48 8.25
N ALA A 248 -20.33 2.04 7.16
CA ALA A 248 -20.46 3.48 6.92
C ALA A 248 -19.15 4.28 7.09
N VAL A 249 -18.02 3.64 6.84
CA VAL A 249 -16.70 4.28 6.86
C VAL A 249 -16.56 5.14 5.60
N PRO A 250 -16.12 6.41 5.69
CA PRO A 250 -15.88 7.24 4.51
C PRO A 250 -14.83 6.61 3.59
N VAL A 251 -15.16 6.47 2.29
CA VAL A 251 -14.26 5.89 1.28
C VAL A 251 -14.01 6.91 0.18
N LEU A 252 -12.73 7.10 -0.14
CA LEU A 252 -12.27 7.87 -1.30
C LEU A 252 -11.38 6.97 -2.16
N PHE A 253 -11.54 7.02 -3.48
CA PHE A 253 -10.73 6.27 -4.43
C PHE A 253 -9.93 7.21 -5.34
N LEU A 254 -8.62 7.06 -5.33
CA LEU A 254 -7.72 7.70 -6.27
C LEU A 254 -7.31 6.70 -7.35
N ARG A 255 -7.55 7.04 -8.62
CA ARG A 255 -7.15 6.21 -9.75
C ARG A 255 -5.98 6.82 -10.52
N ALA A 256 -5.07 5.97 -11.01
CA ALA A 256 -4.05 6.37 -11.96
C ALA A 256 -4.56 6.20 -13.40
N PRO A 257 -4.33 7.17 -14.32
CA PRO A 257 -4.76 7.05 -15.70
C PRO A 257 -3.93 6.08 -16.54
N ARG A 258 -2.82 5.56 -16.00
CA ARG A 258 -1.91 4.64 -16.69
C ARG A 258 -1.63 3.41 -15.83
N ASP A 259 -1.40 2.27 -16.48
CA ASP A 259 -1.23 0.97 -15.82
C ASP A 259 0.23 0.73 -15.30
N LEU A 260 0.52 -0.52 -14.91
CA LEU A 260 1.83 -0.94 -14.41
C LEU A 260 2.96 -0.79 -15.44
N LEU A 261 2.65 -0.79 -16.73
CA LEU A 261 3.61 -0.62 -17.83
C LEU A 261 3.53 0.77 -18.47
N ASP A 262 2.94 1.73 -17.76
CA ASP A 262 2.74 3.10 -18.22
C ASP A 262 1.87 3.22 -19.49
N ARG A 263 0.96 2.27 -19.73
CA ARG A 263 0.00 2.31 -20.84
C ARG A 263 -1.27 3.05 -20.41
N ALA A 264 -1.87 3.79 -21.34
CA ALA A 264 -3.12 4.52 -21.11
C ALA A 264 -4.28 3.57 -20.75
N GLY A 265 -5.24 4.06 -19.94
CA GLY A 265 -6.42 3.36 -19.47
C GLY A 265 -6.34 3.02 -17.99
N GLY A 266 -5.14 2.75 -17.47
CA GLY A 266 -4.94 2.37 -16.06
C GLY A 266 -5.47 0.98 -15.73
N LEU A 267 -5.42 0.60 -14.47
CA LEU A 267 -6.04 -0.63 -13.96
C LEU A 267 -7.56 -0.48 -13.81
N TYR A 268 -8.03 0.72 -13.58
CA TYR A 268 -9.43 1.09 -13.47
C TYR A 268 -9.76 2.10 -14.59
N PRO A 269 -10.07 1.63 -15.80
CA PRO A 269 -10.38 2.53 -16.90
C PRO A 269 -11.65 3.35 -16.61
N PRO A 270 -11.79 4.57 -17.20
CA PRO A 270 -12.88 5.48 -16.86
C PRO A 270 -14.27 4.88 -17.02
N GLU A 271 -14.46 3.98 -17.98
CA GLU A 271 -15.71 3.27 -18.22
C GLU A 271 -16.14 2.33 -17.10
N LEU A 272 -15.21 1.93 -16.22
CA LEU A 272 -15.50 1.11 -15.06
C LEU A 272 -16.04 1.93 -13.87
N VAL A 273 -15.73 3.22 -13.80
CA VAL A 273 -16.06 4.08 -12.66
C VAL A 273 -17.55 4.07 -12.30
N PRO A 274 -18.51 4.13 -13.27
CA PRO A 274 -19.93 4.05 -12.92
C PRO A 274 -20.33 2.76 -12.19
N ALA A 275 -19.79 1.61 -12.61
CA ALA A 275 -20.07 0.33 -11.96
C ALA A 275 -19.47 0.25 -10.56
N LEU A 276 -18.31 0.86 -10.33
CA LEU A 276 -17.69 0.95 -9.00
C LEU A 276 -18.52 1.82 -8.06
N ALA A 277 -19.05 2.95 -8.55
CA ALA A 277 -19.92 3.83 -7.77
C ALA A 277 -21.29 3.18 -7.45
N GLU A 278 -21.77 2.29 -8.32
CA GLU A 278 -22.96 1.46 -8.04
C GLU A 278 -22.67 0.41 -6.95
N ALA A 279 -21.52 -0.26 -7.02
CA ALA A 279 -21.11 -1.28 -6.06
C ALA A 279 -20.80 -0.70 -4.66
N LEU A 280 -20.33 0.55 -4.60
CA LEU A 280 -20.03 1.25 -3.34
C LEU A 280 -20.71 2.64 -3.34
N PRO A 281 -21.97 2.73 -2.92
CA PRO A 281 -22.70 3.99 -2.86
C PRO A 281 -22.01 5.05 -2.00
N GLY A 282 -21.84 6.25 -2.56
CA GLY A 282 -21.11 7.35 -1.92
C GLY A 282 -19.61 7.35 -2.17
N LEU A 283 -19.10 6.45 -3.02
CA LEU A 283 -17.71 6.46 -3.46
C LEU A 283 -17.38 7.77 -4.19
N ASP A 284 -16.42 8.53 -3.66
CA ASP A 284 -15.79 9.64 -4.36
C ASP A 284 -14.59 9.09 -5.16
N VAL A 285 -14.57 9.33 -6.47
CA VAL A 285 -13.51 8.86 -7.38
C VAL A 285 -12.78 10.06 -7.96
N ARG A 286 -11.46 10.10 -7.80
CA ARG A 286 -10.62 11.15 -8.35
C ARG A 286 -9.48 10.55 -9.16
N GLU A 287 -9.20 11.14 -10.31
CA GLU A 287 -8.02 10.81 -11.11
C GLU A 287 -6.82 11.63 -10.65
N VAL A 288 -5.66 10.99 -10.58
CA VAL A 288 -4.38 11.66 -10.31
C VAL A 288 -3.63 11.78 -11.63
N ASP A 289 -3.76 12.94 -12.26
CA ASP A 289 -3.17 13.21 -13.57
C ASP A 289 -1.67 12.92 -13.64
N HIS A 290 -1.21 12.53 -14.82
CA HIS A 290 0.21 12.28 -15.13
C HIS A 290 0.88 11.19 -14.27
N THR A 291 0.10 10.30 -13.67
CA THR A 291 0.62 9.16 -12.91
C THR A 291 0.31 7.83 -13.59
N ASN A 292 1.06 6.82 -13.21
CA ASN A 292 0.76 5.41 -13.48
C ASN A 292 0.59 4.66 -12.15
N HIS A 293 0.31 3.37 -12.23
CA HIS A 293 0.09 2.52 -11.07
C HIS A 293 1.15 2.64 -9.97
N TYR A 294 2.42 2.85 -10.31
CA TYR A 294 3.49 3.03 -9.32
C TYR A 294 3.68 4.49 -8.92
N THR A 295 3.71 5.39 -9.90
CA THR A 295 4.05 6.79 -9.66
C THR A 295 2.97 7.56 -8.91
N VAL A 296 1.77 7.03 -8.81
CA VAL A 296 0.68 7.59 -7.99
C VAL A 296 1.03 7.61 -6.49
N VAL A 297 1.96 6.75 -6.02
CA VAL A 297 2.47 6.74 -4.63
C VAL A 297 3.97 6.98 -4.54
N MET A 298 4.74 6.73 -5.62
CA MET A 298 6.21 6.75 -5.61
C MET A 298 6.80 7.95 -6.37
N THR A 299 6.11 9.07 -6.37
CA THR A 299 6.62 10.37 -6.83
C THR A 299 6.07 11.49 -5.95
N ASP A 300 6.74 12.65 -5.96
CA ASP A 300 6.29 13.80 -5.17
C ASP A 300 4.90 14.28 -5.61
N ALA A 301 4.62 14.29 -6.92
CA ALA A 301 3.32 14.70 -7.45
C ALA A 301 2.19 13.74 -7.02
N GLY A 302 2.39 12.42 -7.19
CA GLY A 302 1.42 11.41 -6.78
C GLY A 302 1.20 11.43 -5.26
N ALA A 303 2.28 11.44 -4.48
CA ALA A 303 2.21 11.48 -3.01
C ALA A 303 1.54 12.76 -2.50
N THR A 304 1.71 13.90 -3.18
CA THR A 304 1.00 15.14 -2.84
C THR A 304 -0.51 14.97 -2.98
N ALA A 305 -0.98 14.37 -4.08
CA ALA A 305 -2.40 14.10 -4.28
C ALA A 305 -2.96 13.14 -3.20
N VAL A 306 -2.21 12.10 -2.85
CA VAL A 306 -2.57 11.16 -1.75
C VAL A 306 -2.62 11.92 -0.41
N ALA A 307 -1.64 12.78 -0.14
CA ALA A 307 -1.57 13.58 1.08
C ALA A 307 -2.73 14.57 1.22
N GLU A 308 -3.11 15.24 0.14
CA GLU A 308 -4.26 16.14 0.10
C GLU A 308 -5.58 15.39 0.37
N ALA A 309 -5.75 14.24 -0.24
CA ALA A 309 -6.90 13.37 0.00
C ALA A 309 -7.01 12.94 1.47
N LEU A 310 -5.90 12.49 2.06
CA LEU A 310 -5.83 12.12 3.47
C LEU A 310 -6.12 13.30 4.40
N ARG A 311 -5.52 14.49 4.16
CA ARG A 311 -5.83 15.70 4.97
C ARG A 311 -7.31 16.02 4.95
N GLY A 312 -7.96 15.91 3.79
CA GLY A 312 -9.40 16.10 3.66
C GLY A 312 -10.22 15.13 4.50
N GLN A 313 -9.84 13.85 4.54
CA GLN A 313 -10.52 12.82 5.31
C GLN A 313 -10.33 12.96 6.83
N ILE A 314 -9.16 13.40 7.29
CA ILE A 314 -8.85 13.56 8.72
C ILE A 314 -9.18 14.95 9.26
N GLY A 315 -9.78 15.82 8.44
CA GLY A 315 -10.23 17.15 8.86
C GLY A 315 -9.10 18.16 9.13
N LEU A 316 -7.89 17.89 8.66
CA LEU A 316 -6.78 18.84 8.76
C LEU A 316 -6.90 19.88 7.64
N ARG A 317 -7.11 21.17 8.03
CA ARG A 317 -7.09 22.28 7.08
C ARG A 317 -5.66 22.48 6.55
N THR A 318 -5.56 22.69 5.25
CA THR A 318 -4.35 23.28 4.64
C THR A 318 -4.20 24.70 5.18
N GLY A 319 -3.12 24.96 5.93
CA GLY A 319 -2.75 26.31 6.36
C GLY A 319 -2.19 27.13 5.19
#